data_32ca01b3d7bf1026ad635e2f18a8a847
#
_entry.id   32ca01b3d7bf1026ad635e2f18a8a847
#
_cell.length_a   1.000
_cell.length_b   1.000
_cell.length_c   1.000
_cell.angle_alpha   90.00
_cell.angle_beta   90.00
_cell.angle_gamma   90.00
#
_symmetry.space_group_name_H-M   'P 1'
#
loop_
_entity.id
_entity.type
_entity.pdbx_description
1 polymer ?
#
loop_
_entity_poly.entity_id
_entity_poly.type
_entity_poly.pdbx_seq_one_letter_code
_entity_poly.pdbx_strand_id
1 'polypeptide(L)'
;IGVDRDVVPGEHDLAVLGLRRIPRRRDIRVRSREEGKGLAEDRLLTTEESVNPFHFAGRVLAFLVLVLWGWRFMTTPLETNYTGESFLHLVNLPFHEAGHLLFMPFGRFMTILGGSLGQILMPLVCLGTFLLKTRDPFGGSVALWWTAENFMDVAPYINDARAMDLLLLGGFTGKEVDAHDWNNLLTMLGWLQYDHGLAKLSYGIGTVLMLLALAWGAMLLHRQYRRLDW
;
A
#
# COMPACT_ATOMS: atom_id res chain seq x y z
N ILE A 1 11.53 -66.95 -10.22
CA ILE A 1 10.20 -66.27 -10.14
C ILE A 1 10.50 -64.78 -10.05
N GLY A 2 10.51 -64.12 -11.24
CA GLY A 2 10.73 -62.66 -11.34
C GLY A 2 9.45 -61.92 -10.97
N VAL A 3 9.53 -61.07 -9.97
CA VAL A 3 8.47 -60.13 -9.64
C VAL A 3 8.66 -58.89 -10.52
N ASP A 4 7.77 -58.73 -11.48
CA ASP A 4 7.71 -57.57 -12.36
C ASP A 4 7.27 -56.35 -11.52
N ARG A 5 8.15 -55.35 -11.36
CA ARG A 5 7.97 -54.21 -10.42
C ARG A 5 7.40 -52.94 -11.05
N ASP A 6 6.95 -52.99 -12.31
CA ASP A 6 6.63 -51.78 -13.06
C ASP A 6 5.17 -51.66 -13.54
N VAL A 7 4.23 -52.41 -12.98
CA VAL A 7 2.82 -52.24 -13.31
C VAL A 7 2.18 -51.22 -12.34
N VAL A 8 2.12 -49.94 -12.72
CA VAL A 8 1.30 -48.95 -12.05
C VAL A 8 -0.17 -49.23 -12.41
N PRO A 9 -1.06 -49.51 -11.44
CA PRO A 9 -2.46 -49.78 -11.71
C PRO A 9 -3.12 -48.62 -12.49
N GLY A 10 -3.88 -48.94 -13.54
CA GLY A 10 -4.63 -47.94 -14.30
C GLY A 10 -5.78 -47.35 -13.50
N GLU A 11 -6.32 -46.22 -13.96
CA GLU A 11 -7.45 -45.52 -13.27
C GLU A 11 -8.67 -46.43 -13.05
N HIS A 12 -8.89 -47.38 -13.94
CA HIS A 12 -9.98 -48.37 -13.86
C HIS A 12 -9.80 -49.36 -12.71
N ASP A 13 -8.56 -49.78 -12.43
CA ASP A 13 -8.24 -50.75 -11.38
C ASP A 13 -8.38 -50.17 -9.97
N LEU A 14 -8.09 -48.86 -9.81
CA LEU A 14 -8.24 -48.14 -8.54
C LEU A 14 -9.69 -47.93 -8.15
N ALA A 15 -10.57 -47.76 -9.14
CA ALA A 15 -12.02 -47.59 -8.90
C ALA A 15 -12.67 -48.89 -8.41
N VAL A 16 -12.23 -50.05 -8.93
CA VAL A 16 -12.72 -51.36 -8.53
C VAL A 16 -12.28 -51.72 -7.09
N LEU A 17 -11.11 -51.21 -6.66
CA LEU A 17 -10.54 -51.48 -5.33
C LEU A 17 -10.98 -50.48 -4.26
N GLY A 18 -11.83 -49.48 -4.60
CA GLY A 18 -12.29 -48.41 -3.68
C GLY A 18 -11.16 -47.51 -3.17
N LEU A 19 -9.98 -47.56 -3.80
CA LEU A 19 -8.81 -46.79 -3.41
C LEU A 19 -8.82 -45.43 -4.05
N ARG A 20 -8.86 -44.36 -3.24
CA ARG A 20 -8.69 -43.00 -3.75
C ARG A 20 -7.22 -42.75 -4.14
N ARG A 21 -7.02 -42.24 -5.35
CA ARG A 21 -5.71 -41.86 -5.86
C ARG A 21 -5.05 -40.84 -4.92
N ILE A 22 -3.87 -41.14 -4.42
CA ILE A 22 -3.08 -40.16 -3.65
C ILE A 22 -2.66 -39.06 -4.63
N PRO A 23 -3.09 -37.78 -4.43
CA PRO A 23 -2.76 -36.68 -5.34
C PRO A 23 -1.24 -36.49 -5.37
N ARG A 24 -0.70 -36.34 -6.58
CA ARG A 24 0.73 -36.06 -6.75
C ARG A 24 1.08 -34.72 -6.14
N ARG A 25 2.30 -34.50 -5.62
CA ARG A 25 2.77 -33.24 -5.06
C ARG A 25 2.51 -32.02 -5.98
N ARG A 26 2.53 -32.24 -7.30
CA ARG A 26 2.23 -31.23 -8.32
C ARG A 26 0.75 -30.83 -8.28
N ASP A 27 -0.17 -31.76 -8.14
CA ASP A 27 -1.61 -31.53 -8.12
C ASP A 27 -2.02 -30.77 -6.83
N ILE A 28 -1.38 -31.11 -5.71
CA ILE A 28 -1.56 -30.40 -4.44
C ILE A 28 -1.09 -28.94 -4.56
N ARG A 29 0.07 -28.69 -5.19
CA ARG A 29 0.57 -27.32 -5.40
C ARG A 29 -0.30 -26.49 -6.34
N VAL A 30 -0.83 -27.08 -7.41
CA VAL A 30 -1.73 -26.40 -8.35
C VAL A 30 -3.02 -26.04 -7.64
N ARG A 31 -3.62 -26.98 -6.93
CA ARG A 31 -4.87 -26.75 -6.18
C ARG A 31 -4.72 -25.68 -5.09
N SER A 32 -3.65 -25.73 -4.30
CA SER A 32 -3.38 -24.70 -3.27
C SER A 32 -3.15 -23.33 -3.87
N ARG A 33 -2.58 -23.23 -5.08
CA ARG A 33 -2.37 -21.99 -5.80
C ARG A 33 -3.67 -21.43 -6.38
N GLU A 34 -4.58 -22.27 -6.85
CA GLU A 34 -5.90 -21.88 -7.33
C GLU A 34 -6.82 -21.45 -6.19
N GLU A 35 -6.81 -22.20 -5.09
CA GLU A 35 -7.54 -21.82 -3.86
C GLU A 35 -7.02 -20.50 -3.28
N GLY A 36 -5.70 -20.26 -3.27
CA GLY A 36 -5.10 -19.00 -2.86
C GLY A 36 -5.45 -17.83 -3.77
N LYS A 37 -5.53 -18.05 -5.09
CA LYS A 37 -5.99 -17.03 -6.05
C LYS A 37 -7.47 -16.71 -5.85
N GLY A 38 -8.33 -17.71 -5.68
CA GLY A 38 -9.75 -17.51 -5.42
C GLY A 38 -10.01 -16.73 -4.14
N LEU A 39 -9.27 -17.01 -3.05
CA LEU A 39 -9.34 -16.26 -1.81
C LEU A 39 -8.86 -14.80 -1.93
N ALA A 40 -7.82 -14.56 -2.73
CA ALA A 40 -7.33 -13.21 -2.98
C ALA A 40 -8.30 -12.40 -3.85
N GLU A 41 -8.83 -13.00 -4.92
CA GLU A 41 -9.88 -12.38 -5.74
C GLU A 41 -11.12 -12.06 -4.92
N ASP A 42 -11.55 -12.97 -4.07
CA ASP A 42 -12.69 -12.74 -3.18
C ASP A 42 -12.45 -11.50 -2.29
N ARG A 43 -11.30 -11.40 -1.65
CA ARG A 43 -10.97 -10.27 -0.76
C ARG A 43 -10.82 -8.92 -1.46
N LEU A 44 -10.27 -8.90 -2.68
CA LEU A 44 -9.98 -7.66 -3.41
C LEU A 44 -11.17 -7.15 -4.22
N LEU A 45 -12.09 -8.03 -4.60
CA LEU A 45 -13.11 -7.74 -5.59
C LEU A 45 -14.55 -8.03 -5.14
N THR A 46 -14.74 -8.62 -3.95
CA THR A 46 -16.08 -8.91 -3.44
C THR A 46 -16.80 -7.61 -3.10
N THR A 47 -17.95 -7.43 -3.72
CA THR A 47 -18.90 -6.39 -3.38
C THR A 47 -20.15 -7.04 -2.80
N GLU A 48 -20.86 -6.35 -1.90
CA GLU A 48 -22.12 -6.80 -1.33
C GLU A 48 -23.08 -7.24 -2.44
N GLU A 49 -23.91 -8.26 -2.19
CA GLU A 49 -24.90 -8.78 -3.16
C GLU A 49 -25.95 -7.73 -3.51
N SER A 50 -26.35 -6.90 -2.54
CA SER A 50 -27.25 -5.75 -2.67
C SER A 50 -26.56 -4.50 -2.11
N VAL A 51 -26.56 -3.41 -2.85
CA VAL A 51 -25.87 -2.17 -2.50
C VAL A 51 -26.90 -1.08 -2.21
N ASN A 52 -26.87 -0.53 -1.00
CA ASN A 52 -27.71 0.61 -0.65
C ASN A 52 -27.33 1.84 -1.49
N PRO A 53 -28.27 2.47 -2.21
CA PRO A 53 -28.01 3.63 -3.08
C PRO A 53 -27.36 4.82 -2.36
N PHE A 54 -27.71 5.07 -1.09
CA PHE A 54 -27.10 6.16 -0.32
C PHE A 54 -25.62 5.88 0.02
N HIS A 55 -25.28 4.64 0.38
CA HIS A 55 -23.88 4.25 0.60
C HIS A 55 -23.08 4.33 -0.69
N PHE A 56 -23.67 3.91 -1.81
CA PHE A 56 -23.03 4.03 -3.12
C PHE A 56 -22.77 5.50 -3.48
N ALA A 57 -23.77 6.39 -3.32
CA ALA A 57 -23.61 7.81 -3.58
C ALA A 57 -22.49 8.44 -2.72
N GLY A 58 -22.42 8.07 -1.43
CA GLY A 58 -21.35 8.51 -0.53
C GLY A 58 -19.95 8.04 -0.99
N ARG A 59 -19.83 6.77 -1.41
CA ARG A 59 -18.58 6.22 -1.97
C ARG A 59 -18.18 6.92 -3.28
N VAL A 60 -19.13 7.20 -4.16
CA VAL A 60 -18.88 7.96 -5.41
C VAL A 60 -18.39 9.36 -5.11
N LEU A 61 -19.04 10.08 -4.19
CA LEU A 61 -18.62 11.43 -3.80
C LEU A 61 -17.20 11.42 -3.21
N ALA A 62 -16.91 10.50 -2.28
CA ALA A 62 -15.57 10.34 -1.70
C ALA A 62 -14.54 10.03 -2.80
N PHE A 63 -14.86 9.13 -3.73
CA PHE A 63 -13.96 8.78 -4.83
C PHE A 63 -13.67 9.98 -5.74
N LEU A 64 -14.67 10.80 -6.08
CA LEU A 64 -14.47 12.00 -6.89
C LEU A 64 -13.53 13.00 -6.19
N VAL A 65 -13.68 13.19 -4.87
CA VAL A 65 -12.75 14.01 -4.09
C VAL A 65 -11.32 13.44 -4.18
N LEU A 66 -11.15 12.13 -4.01
CA LEU A 66 -9.84 11.48 -4.10
C LEU A 66 -9.23 11.58 -5.51
N VAL A 67 -10.04 11.49 -6.57
CA VAL A 67 -9.58 11.69 -7.96
C VAL A 67 -9.06 13.10 -8.16
N LEU A 68 -9.84 14.13 -7.75
CA LEU A 68 -9.45 15.53 -7.92
C LEU A 68 -8.20 15.87 -7.09
N TRP A 69 -8.14 15.38 -5.87
CA TRP A 69 -7.00 15.65 -4.98
C TRP A 69 -5.74 14.88 -5.43
N GLY A 70 -5.88 13.60 -5.77
CA GLY A 70 -4.79 12.79 -6.31
C GLY A 70 -4.27 13.34 -7.64
N TRP A 71 -5.15 13.81 -8.51
CA TRP A 71 -4.75 14.51 -9.73
C TRP A 71 -3.88 15.73 -9.42
N ARG A 72 -4.30 16.54 -8.44
CA ARG A 72 -3.55 17.72 -8.01
C ARG A 72 -2.16 17.33 -7.49
N PHE A 73 -2.04 16.28 -6.68
CA PHE A 73 -0.75 15.78 -6.23
C PHE A 73 0.13 15.34 -7.40
N MET A 74 -0.38 14.51 -8.31
CA MET A 74 0.40 13.95 -9.42
C MET A 74 0.85 14.99 -10.45
N THR A 75 0.13 16.10 -10.59
CA THR A 75 0.43 17.15 -11.61
C THR A 75 1.18 18.34 -11.05
N THR A 76 1.35 18.45 -9.75
CA THR A 76 2.10 19.56 -9.14
C THR A 76 3.58 19.15 -9.02
N PRO A 77 4.53 19.99 -9.45
CA PRO A 77 5.95 19.68 -9.35
C PRO A 77 6.39 19.44 -7.90
N LEU A 78 7.26 18.44 -7.70
CA LEU A 78 7.82 18.06 -6.40
C LEU A 78 8.45 19.24 -5.65
N GLU A 79 9.12 20.12 -6.40
CA GLU A 79 9.87 21.26 -5.89
C GLU A 79 8.97 22.33 -5.25
N THR A 80 7.67 22.29 -5.50
CA THR A 80 6.71 23.25 -4.91
C THR A 80 6.34 22.90 -3.46
N ASN A 81 6.72 21.73 -2.97
CA ASN A 81 6.32 21.20 -1.65
C ASN A 81 4.79 21.16 -1.42
N TYR A 82 4.00 21.09 -2.47
CA TYR A 82 2.53 21.12 -2.38
C TYR A 82 1.97 20.01 -1.48
N THR A 83 2.57 18.82 -1.49
CA THR A 83 2.17 17.70 -0.62
C THR A 83 2.45 18.01 0.85
N GLY A 84 3.64 18.51 1.18
CA GLY A 84 4.02 18.89 2.54
C GLY A 84 3.24 20.09 3.10
N GLU A 85 2.63 20.93 2.25
CA GLU A 85 1.75 22.03 2.66
C GLU A 85 0.26 21.64 2.67
N SER A 86 -0.06 20.40 2.29
CA SER A 86 -1.45 19.94 2.23
C SER A 86 -2.04 19.67 3.61
N PHE A 87 -3.39 19.68 3.70
CA PHE A 87 -4.08 19.23 4.92
C PHE A 87 -3.69 17.80 5.33
N LEU A 88 -3.41 16.91 4.36
CA LEU A 88 -3.04 15.52 4.65
C LEU A 88 -1.67 15.41 5.32
N HIS A 89 -0.74 16.30 5.02
CA HIS A 89 0.52 16.38 5.76
C HIS A 89 0.28 16.55 7.26
N LEU A 90 -0.67 17.40 7.66
CA LEU A 90 -1.04 17.56 9.06
C LEU A 90 -1.65 16.29 9.68
N VAL A 91 -2.32 15.46 8.87
CA VAL A 91 -2.82 14.15 9.29
C VAL A 91 -1.68 13.13 9.41
N ASN A 92 -0.69 13.19 8.52
CA ASN A 92 0.47 12.28 8.51
C ASN A 92 1.46 12.58 9.64
N LEU A 93 1.60 13.84 10.00
CA LEU A 93 2.61 14.33 10.95
C LEU A 93 2.56 13.64 12.34
N PRO A 94 1.41 13.42 12.99
CA PRO A 94 1.35 12.66 14.25
C PRO A 94 1.89 11.23 14.13
N PHE A 95 1.72 10.58 12.98
CA PHE A 95 2.24 9.23 12.74
C PHE A 95 3.74 9.25 12.45
N HIS A 96 4.24 10.33 11.83
CA HIS A 96 5.65 10.59 11.66
C HIS A 96 6.33 10.71 13.04
N GLU A 97 5.86 11.60 13.90
CA GLU A 97 6.41 11.80 15.25
C GLU A 97 6.31 10.53 16.11
N ALA A 98 5.17 9.85 16.07
CA ALA A 98 5.01 8.57 16.76
C ALA A 98 5.96 7.49 16.23
N GLY A 99 6.30 7.55 14.95
CA GLY A 99 7.26 6.65 14.32
C GLY A 99 8.67 6.77 14.93
N HIS A 100 9.15 7.97 15.20
CA HIS A 100 10.43 8.17 15.89
C HIS A 100 10.46 7.43 17.23
N LEU A 101 9.39 7.55 18.02
CA LEU A 101 9.27 6.91 19.33
C LEU A 101 9.17 5.38 19.21
N LEU A 102 8.36 4.89 18.25
CA LEU A 102 8.13 3.46 18.06
C LEU A 102 9.42 2.73 17.63
N PHE A 103 10.23 3.36 16.80
CA PHE A 103 11.47 2.78 16.26
C PHE A 103 12.71 3.11 17.11
N MET A 104 12.59 3.90 18.15
CA MET A 104 13.69 4.26 19.06
C MET A 104 14.45 3.05 19.64
N PRO A 105 13.80 1.94 20.05
CA PRO A 105 14.50 0.76 20.59
C PRO A 105 15.47 0.09 19.61
N PHE A 106 15.35 0.38 18.30
CA PHE A 106 16.16 -0.22 17.23
C PHE A 106 17.42 0.60 16.88
N GLY A 107 17.74 1.63 17.68
CA GLY A 107 18.92 2.45 17.51
C GLY A 107 18.70 3.70 16.64
N ARG A 108 19.71 4.60 16.66
CA ARG A 108 19.62 5.96 16.09
C ARG A 108 19.13 5.99 14.64
N PHE A 109 19.67 5.14 13.77
CA PHE A 109 19.27 5.09 12.36
C PHE A 109 17.77 4.79 12.22
N MET A 110 17.30 3.75 12.93
CA MET A 110 15.88 3.37 12.90
C MET A 110 14.99 4.39 13.59
N THR A 111 15.46 5.06 14.64
CA THR A 111 14.72 6.18 15.25
C THR A 111 14.43 7.25 14.20
N ILE A 112 15.45 7.71 13.49
CA ILE A 112 15.30 8.78 12.49
C ILE A 112 14.45 8.32 11.31
N LEU A 113 14.71 7.14 10.75
CA LEU A 113 13.92 6.57 9.65
C LEU A 113 12.46 6.31 10.07
N GLY A 114 12.26 6.06 11.37
CA GLY A 114 10.97 5.75 11.99
C GLY A 114 9.90 6.78 11.72
N GLY A 115 10.24 8.06 11.62
CA GLY A 115 9.29 9.11 11.23
C GLY A 115 8.62 8.80 9.89
N SER A 116 9.40 8.72 8.83
CA SER A 116 8.86 8.39 7.50
C SER A 116 8.23 7.00 7.42
N LEU A 117 8.78 6.00 8.13
CA LEU A 117 8.17 4.67 8.20
C LEU A 117 6.82 4.71 8.93
N GLY A 118 6.69 5.44 10.02
CA GLY A 118 5.46 5.54 10.81
C GLY A 118 4.30 6.08 9.98
N GLN A 119 4.52 7.18 9.26
CA GLN A 119 3.47 7.76 8.41
C GLN A 119 3.09 6.85 7.22
N ILE A 120 4.02 6.10 6.62
CA ILE A 120 3.71 5.15 5.53
C ILE A 120 3.05 3.88 6.07
N LEU A 121 3.49 3.36 7.21
CA LEU A 121 2.95 2.13 7.79
C LEU A 121 1.51 2.28 8.28
N MET A 122 1.11 3.45 8.74
CA MET A 122 -0.24 3.66 9.25
C MET A 122 -1.33 3.39 8.20
N PRO A 123 -1.31 3.98 7.00
CA PRO A 123 -2.28 3.65 5.97
C PRO A 123 -2.16 2.20 5.48
N LEU A 124 -0.97 1.57 5.52
CA LEU A 124 -0.80 0.15 5.21
C LEU A 124 -1.49 -0.75 6.25
N VAL A 125 -1.45 -0.40 7.53
CA VAL A 125 -2.21 -1.09 8.59
C VAL A 125 -3.71 -0.94 8.35
N CYS A 126 -4.18 0.25 7.97
CA CYS A 126 -5.57 0.48 7.56
C CYS A 126 -5.95 -0.38 6.35
N LEU A 127 -5.11 -0.43 5.31
CA LEU A 127 -5.29 -1.28 4.14
C LEU A 127 -5.46 -2.75 4.55
N GLY A 128 -4.53 -3.27 5.37
CA GLY A 128 -4.60 -4.62 5.90
C GLY A 128 -5.89 -4.88 6.69
N THR A 129 -6.30 -3.93 7.52
CA THR A 129 -7.54 -4.02 8.31
C THR A 129 -8.77 -4.08 7.41
N PHE A 130 -8.85 -3.20 6.40
CA PHE A 130 -9.96 -3.21 5.45
C PHE A 130 -10.07 -4.53 4.69
N LEU A 131 -8.95 -5.08 4.23
CA LEU A 131 -8.96 -6.32 3.44
C LEU A 131 -9.14 -7.59 4.29
N LEU A 132 -8.52 -7.64 5.48
CA LEU A 132 -8.45 -8.88 6.26
C LEU A 132 -9.56 -8.98 7.31
N LYS A 133 -9.94 -7.86 7.94
CA LYS A 133 -10.88 -7.85 9.06
C LYS A 133 -12.28 -7.38 8.64
N THR A 134 -12.40 -6.23 7.98
CA THR A 134 -13.70 -5.66 7.63
C THR A 134 -14.22 -6.13 6.27
N ARG A 135 -13.35 -6.69 5.42
CA ARG A 135 -13.67 -7.13 4.06
C ARG A 135 -14.31 -6.02 3.21
N ASP A 136 -13.80 -4.80 3.37
CA ASP A 136 -14.20 -3.64 2.57
C ASP A 136 -13.12 -3.27 1.56
N PRO A 137 -13.16 -3.80 0.33
CA PRO A 137 -12.16 -3.50 -0.70
C PRO A 137 -12.16 -2.02 -1.11
N PHE A 138 -13.32 -1.32 -1.04
CA PHE A 138 -13.37 0.10 -1.34
C PHE A 138 -12.59 0.92 -0.30
N GLY A 139 -12.80 0.66 1.00
CA GLY A 139 -11.97 1.21 2.07
C GLY A 139 -10.50 0.86 1.89
N GLY A 140 -10.20 -0.37 1.41
CA GLY A 140 -8.86 -0.78 1.02
C GLY A 140 -8.26 0.10 -0.07
N SER A 141 -9.01 0.43 -1.13
CA SER A 141 -8.56 1.31 -2.20
C SER A 141 -8.25 2.73 -1.71
N VAL A 142 -9.06 3.24 -0.78
CA VAL A 142 -8.83 4.54 -0.12
C VAL A 142 -7.56 4.52 0.73
N ALA A 143 -7.32 3.45 1.49
CA ALA A 143 -6.11 3.30 2.29
C ALA A 143 -4.85 3.17 1.42
N LEU A 144 -4.94 2.50 0.26
CA LEU A 144 -3.86 2.45 -0.72
C LEU A 144 -3.59 3.85 -1.32
N TRP A 145 -4.64 4.62 -1.61
CA TRP A 145 -4.53 6.01 -2.03
C TRP A 145 -3.80 6.86 -0.98
N TRP A 146 -4.14 6.71 0.30
CA TRP A 146 -3.46 7.40 1.38
C TRP A 146 -2.00 6.95 1.54
N THR A 147 -1.70 5.66 1.35
CA THR A 147 -0.32 5.15 1.28
C THR A 147 0.47 5.83 0.15
N ALA A 148 -0.15 5.95 -1.02
CA ALA A 148 0.45 6.60 -2.18
C ALA A 148 0.77 8.08 -1.91
N GLU A 149 -0.16 8.79 -1.28
CA GLU A 149 0.01 10.18 -0.87
C GLU A 149 1.19 10.31 0.11
N ASN A 150 1.34 9.41 1.09
CA ASN A 150 2.46 9.44 2.02
C ASN A 150 3.83 9.29 1.35
N PHE A 151 3.96 8.46 0.30
CA PHE A 151 5.19 8.42 -0.50
C PHE A 151 5.48 9.74 -1.21
N MET A 152 4.43 10.44 -1.65
CA MET A 152 4.55 11.75 -2.28
C MET A 152 4.84 12.85 -1.26
N ASP A 153 4.29 12.75 -0.05
CA ASP A 153 4.46 13.69 1.05
C ASP A 153 5.89 13.67 1.62
N VAL A 154 6.49 12.48 1.75
CA VAL A 154 7.90 12.32 2.17
C VAL A 154 8.88 12.82 1.12
N ALA A 155 8.51 12.83 -0.16
CA ALA A 155 9.43 13.12 -1.26
C ALA A 155 10.02 14.55 -1.22
N PRO A 156 9.28 15.66 -0.99
CA PRO A 156 9.86 16.98 -0.81
C PRO A 156 10.85 17.05 0.37
N TYR A 157 10.57 16.33 1.46
CA TYR A 157 11.45 16.26 2.61
C TYR A 157 12.77 15.53 2.29
N ILE A 158 12.72 14.46 1.47
CA ILE A 158 13.92 13.81 0.92
C ILE A 158 14.69 14.78 0.02
N ASN A 159 13.96 15.51 -0.85
CA ASN A 159 14.55 16.44 -1.81
C ASN A 159 15.27 17.60 -1.13
N ASP A 160 14.84 18.00 0.06
CA ASP A 160 15.42 19.07 0.88
C ASP A 160 16.59 18.62 1.75
N ALA A 161 16.98 17.35 1.71
CA ALA A 161 17.98 16.79 2.61
C ALA A 161 19.33 17.53 2.60
N ARG A 162 19.78 18.08 1.46
CA ARG A 162 20.99 18.91 1.35
C ARG A 162 20.74 20.37 1.66
N ALA A 163 19.61 20.90 1.23
CA ALA A 163 19.26 22.29 1.38
C ALA A 163 18.84 22.62 2.79
N MET A 164 18.07 21.75 3.44
CA MET A 164 17.50 21.91 4.79
C MET A 164 16.75 23.25 4.97
N ASP A 165 16.04 23.69 3.91
CA ASP A 165 15.34 24.98 3.85
C ASP A 165 13.85 24.87 4.17
N LEU A 166 13.26 23.63 4.15
CA LEU A 166 11.89 23.41 4.52
C LEU A 166 11.66 23.70 6.01
N LEU A 167 10.50 24.32 6.28
CA LEU A 167 10.06 24.52 7.66
C LEU A 167 9.67 23.19 8.29
N LEU A 168 10.27 22.88 9.42
CA LEU A 168 10.00 21.70 10.22
C LEU A 168 8.88 22.00 11.24
N LEU A 169 8.44 20.96 11.94
CA LEU A 169 7.53 21.12 13.08
C LEU A 169 8.12 22.10 14.09
N GLY A 170 7.39 23.17 14.38
CA GLY A 170 7.87 24.26 15.24
C GLY A 170 8.26 25.53 14.49
N GLY A 171 8.26 25.53 13.15
CA GLY A 171 8.44 26.71 12.32
C GLY A 171 9.90 27.12 12.11
N PHE A 172 10.84 26.23 12.37
CA PHE A 172 12.28 26.40 12.10
C PHE A 172 12.72 25.54 10.93
N THR A 173 13.72 25.98 10.19
CA THR A 173 14.35 25.16 9.15
C THR A 173 15.33 24.15 9.76
N GLY A 174 15.64 23.08 9.02
CA GLY A 174 16.66 22.11 9.43
C GLY A 174 18.03 22.73 9.69
N LYS A 175 18.36 23.81 8.95
CA LYS A 175 19.62 24.59 9.17
C LYS A 175 19.65 25.30 10.51
N GLU A 176 18.52 25.84 10.94
CA GLU A 176 18.44 26.64 12.17
C GLU A 176 18.53 25.78 13.43
N VAL A 177 18.00 24.55 13.37
CA VAL A 177 17.93 23.64 14.53
C VAL A 177 18.92 22.46 14.44
N ASP A 178 19.72 22.38 13.37
CA ASP A 178 20.62 21.26 13.07
C ASP A 178 19.88 19.89 13.16
N ALA A 179 18.64 19.86 12.71
CA ALA A 179 17.78 18.68 12.76
C ALA A 179 17.04 18.53 11.43
N HIS A 180 17.34 17.46 10.72
CA HIS A 180 16.65 17.10 9.50
C HIS A 180 16.83 15.59 9.26
N ASP A 181 15.74 14.82 9.33
CA ASP A 181 15.82 13.35 9.30
C ASP A 181 16.55 12.83 8.08
N TRP A 182 16.13 13.25 6.89
CA TRP A 182 16.72 12.76 5.65
C TRP A 182 18.15 13.23 5.44
N ASN A 183 18.54 14.43 5.93
CA ASN A 183 19.94 14.83 5.95
C ASN A 183 20.77 13.88 6.82
N ASN A 184 20.31 13.61 8.04
CA ASN A 184 20.96 12.69 8.95
C ASN A 184 21.07 11.26 8.37
N LEU A 185 19.97 10.71 7.84
CA LEU A 185 19.94 9.37 7.26
C LEU A 185 20.90 9.23 6.09
N LEU A 186 20.82 10.17 5.13
CA LEU A 186 21.63 10.11 3.92
C LEU A 186 23.12 10.39 4.21
N THR A 187 23.42 11.23 5.21
CA THR A 187 24.79 11.44 5.70
C THR A 187 25.34 10.17 6.34
N MET A 188 24.57 9.48 7.19
CA MET A 188 24.98 8.20 7.81
C MET A 188 25.24 7.10 6.77
N LEU A 189 24.57 7.13 5.63
CA LEU A 189 24.74 6.18 4.53
C LEU A 189 25.81 6.61 3.51
N GLY A 190 26.30 7.85 3.57
CA GLY A 190 27.15 8.43 2.52
C GLY A 190 26.40 8.67 1.19
N TRP A 191 25.07 8.85 1.24
CA TRP A 191 24.17 8.96 0.08
C TRP A 191 23.56 10.34 -0.10
N LEU A 192 24.05 11.34 0.59
CA LEU A 192 23.46 12.69 0.57
C LEU A 192 23.37 13.28 -0.86
N GLN A 193 24.31 12.93 -1.75
CA GLN A 193 24.28 13.35 -3.15
C GLN A 193 23.15 12.75 -3.98
N TYR A 194 22.46 11.72 -3.49
CA TYR A 194 21.37 11.04 -4.18
C TYR A 194 19.98 11.49 -3.73
N ASP A 195 19.87 12.49 -2.86
CA ASP A 195 18.63 13.03 -2.29
C ASP A 195 17.56 13.31 -3.36
N HIS A 196 17.88 14.08 -4.41
CA HIS A 196 16.96 14.38 -5.49
C HIS A 196 16.53 13.13 -6.28
N GLY A 197 17.42 12.15 -6.45
CA GLY A 197 17.11 10.87 -7.09
C GLY A 197 16.14 10.04 -6.27
N LEU A 198 16.39 9.95 -4.96
CA LEU A 198 15.55 9.23 -4.01
C LEU A 198 14.18 9.91 -3.83
N ALA A 199 14.14 11.23 -3.82
CA ALA A 199 12.91 12.01 -3.79
C ALA A 199 12.03 11.71 -5.01
N LYS A 200 12.61 11.76 -6.21
CA LYS A 200 11.91 11.42 -7.46
C LYS A 200 11.43 9.97 -7.47
N LEU A 201 12.22 9.04 -6.92
CA LEU A 201 11.84 7.64 -6.80
C LEU A 201 10.63 7.49 -5.86
N SER A 202 10.67 8.12 -4.68
CA SER A 202 9.54 8.09 -3.72
C SER A 202 8.28 8.68 -4.35
N TYR A 203 8.38 9.84 -4.98
CA TYR A 203 7.27 10.48 -5.66
C TYR A 203 6.71 9.63 -6.80
N GLY A 204 7.59 8.99 -7.59
CA GLY A 204 7.21 8.07 -8.66
C GLY A 204 6.48 6.83 -8.14
N ILE A 205 6.96 6.23 -7.04
CA ILE A 205 6.27 5.12 -6.35
C ILE A 205 4.87 5.58 -5.91
N GLY A 206 4.77 6.75 -5.26
CA GLY A 206 3.50 7.34 -4.86
C GLY A 206 2.56 7.52 -6.05
N THR A 207 3.06 8.06 -7.17
CA THR A 207 2.25 8.25 -8.40
C THR A 207 1.70 6.92 -8.93
N VAL A 208 2.54 5.88 -9.03
CA VAL A 208 2.08 4.55 -9.49
C VAL A 208 1.05 3.95 -8.55
N LEU A 209 1.29 4.00 -7.24
CA LEU A 209 0.33 3.51 -6.24
C LEU A 209 -0.99 4.29 -6.28
N MET A 210 -0.93 5.61 -6.50
CA MET A 210 -2.11 6.48 -6.64
C MET A 210 -2.97 6.05 -7.81
N LEU A 211 -2.36 5.84 -8.99
CA LEU A 211 -3.07 5.36 -10.17
C LEU A 211 -3.68 3.98 -9.95
N LEU A 212 -2.96 3.06 -9.31
CA LEU A 212 -3.48 1.74 -8.98
C LEU A 212 -4.65 1.81 -8.00
N ALA A 213 -4.58 2.65 -6.98
CA ALA A 213 -5.66 2.86 -6.01
C ALA A 213 -6.92 3.42 -6.68
N LEU A 214 -6.76 4.42 -7.55
CA LEU A 214 -7.88 5.02 -8.29
C LEU A 214 -8.48 4.03 -9.29
N ALA A 215 -7.67 3.28 -10.04
CA ALA A 215 -8.17 2.25 -10.95
C ALA A 215 -8.95 1.15 -10.20
N TRP A 216 -8.44 0.72 -9.05
CA TRP A 216 -9.10 -0.27 -8.20
C TRP A 216 -10.42 0.26 -7.63
N GLY A 217 -10.43 1.47 -7.07
CA GLY A 217 -11.65 2.13 -6.56
C GLY A 217 -12.72 2.29 -7.64
N ALA A 218 -12.33 2.75 -8.84
CA ALA A 218 -13.24 2.89 -9.99
C ALA A 218 -13.86 1.55 -10.41
N MET A 219 -13.05 0.47 -10.47
CA MET A 219 -13.53 -0.86 -10.79
C MET A 219 -14.54 -1.37 -9.75
N LEU A 220 -14.28 -1.12 -8.46
CA LEU A 220 -15.19 -1.51 -7.39
C LEU A 220 -16.53 -0.75 -7.46
N LEU A 221 -16.47 0.57 -7.69
CA LEU A 221 -17.67 1.38 -7.89
C LEU A 221 -18.49 0.93 -9.12
N HIS A 222 -17.82 0.60 -10.22
CA HIS A 222 -18.50 0.05 -11.39
C HIS A 222 -19.22 -1.27 -11.08
N ARG A 223 -18.59 -2.17 -10.31
CA ARG A 223 -19.22 -3.42 -9.87
C ARG A 223 -20.40 -3.18 -8.92
N GLN A 224 -20.29 -2.23 -8.00
CA GLN A 224 -21.37 -1.84 -7.08
C GLN A 224 -22.56 -1.22 -7.84
N TYR A 225 -22.30 -0.36 -8.82
CA TYR A 225 -23.34 0.22 -9.69
C TYR A 225 -24.20 -0.84 -10.36
N ARG A 226 -23.59 -1.93 -10.82
CA ARG A 226 -24.31 -3.05 -11.45
C ARG A 226 -25.17 -3.89 -10.51
N ARG A 227 -25.08 -3.65 -9.20
CA ARG A 227 -25.78 -4.37 -8.13
C ARG A 227 -26.67 -3.44 -7.30
N LEU A 228 -26.92 -2.22 -7.80
CA LEU A 228 -27.87 -1.32 -7.18
C LEU A 228 -29.29 -1.88 -7.29
N ASP A 229 -29.98 -1.97 -6.16
CA ASP A 229 -31.42 -2.25 -6.12
C ASP A 229 -32.16 -0.92 -6.31
N TRP A 230 -32.83 -0.78 -7.45
CA TRP A 230 -33.68 0.37 -7.79
C TRP A 230 -35.13 0.13 -7.36
#